data_4d9864ab128bf589e772d8e061ec1a02
#
_entry.id   4d9864ab128bf589e772d8e061ec1a02
#
_cell.length_a   1.000
_cell.length_b   1.000
_cell.length_c   1.000
_cell.angle_alpha   90.00
_cell.angle_beta   90.00
_cell.angle_gamma   90.00
#
_symmetry.space_group_name_H-M   'P 1'
#
loop_
_entity.id
_entity.type
_entity.pdbx_description
1 polymer ?
#
loop_
_entity_poly.entity_id
_entity_poly.type
_entity_poly.pdbx_seq_one_letter_code
_entity_poly.pdbx_strand_id
1 'polypeptide(L)'
;TDSSAASDVYKRQINNLINWARTGSLHWMTFGLACCAVEMMHVGTPRYDVERFGAAPRASPRHADVLIVAGTLTNKMAAALRKAYDQMPEPRYVISMGSCANGGGYYHYSYSVVRGCDRIIPVDVYVPGCPPTAEGLLYGLLQLQKKIRREGNIKR
;
A
#
# COMPACT_ATOMS: atom_id res chain seq x y z
N THR A 1 26.62 -21.58 -22.93
CA THR A 1 25.83 -21.79 -21.70
C THR A 1 26.24 -20.85 -20.56
N ASP A 2 27.52 -20.44 -20.47
CA ASP A 2 28.01 -19.58 -19.38
C ASP A 2 27.54 -18.12 -19.48
N SER A 3 27.32 -17.59 -20.70
CA SER A 3 26.90 -16.21 -20.90
C SER A 3 25.46 -15.94 -20.45
N SER A 4 24.58 -16.93 -20.52
CA SER A 4 23.20 -16.81 -20.03
C SER A 4 23.12 -16.77 -18.50
N ALA A 5 23.89 -17.63 -17.83
CA ALA A 5 23.98 -17.65 -16.37
C ALA A 5 24.56 -16.35 -15.80
N ALA A 6 25.62 -15.82 -16.42
CA ALA A 6 26.21 -14.52 -16.04
C ALA A 6 25.22 -13.38 -16.22
N SER A 7 24.45 -13.35 -17.32
CA SER A 7 23.43 -12.33 -17.55
C SER A 7 22.29 -12.40 -16.52
N ASP A 8 21.90 -13.61 -16.07
CA ASP A 8 20.86 -13.78 -15.06
C ASP A 8 21.32 -13.38 -13.66
N VAL A 9 22.59 -13.63 -13.32
CA VAL A 9 23.19 -13.13 -12.07
C VAL A 9 23.23 -11.60 -12.07
N TYR A 10 23.66 -10.97 -13.14
CA TYR A 10 23.71 -9.52 -13.28
C TYR A 10 22.31 -8.88 -13.17
N LYS A 11 21.30 -9.45 -13.84
CA LYS A 11 19.90 -9.01 -13.72
C LYS A 11 19.38 -9.09 -12.30
N ARG A 12 19.70 -10.18 -11.56
CA ARG A 12 19.33 -10.32 -10.15
C ARG A 12 19.96 -9.24 -9.27
N GLN A 13 21.23 -8.94 -9.47
CA GLN A 13 21.93 -7.92 -8.72
C GLN A 13 21.33 -6.53 -8.95
N ILE A 14 21.03 -6.17 -10.21
CA ILE A 14 20.36 -4.92 -10.54
C ILE A 14 18.96 -4.86 -9.93
N ASN A 15 18.17 -5.95 -10.02
CA ASN A 15 16.85 -6.00 -9.38
C ASN A 15 16.94 -5.81 -7.86
N ASN A 16 17.91 -6.44 -7.22
CA ASN A 16 18.12 -6.28 -5.78
C ASN A 16 18.46 -4.84 -5.41
N LEU A 17 19.30 -4.18 -6.18
CA LEU A 17 19.65 -2.77 -5.97
C LEU A 17 18.44 -1.85 -6.15
N ILE A 18 17.67 -2.04 -7.22
CA ILE A 18 16.46 -1.28 -7.49
C ILE A 18 15.43 -1.50 -6.36
N ASN A 19 15.24 -2.75 -5.93
CA ASN A 19 14.31 -3.08 -4.87
C ASN A 19 14.75 -2.54 -3.51
N TRP A 20 16.04 -2.53 -3.24
CA TRP A 20 16.59 -1.89 -2.04
C TRP A 20 16.31 -0.39 -2.03
N ALA A 21 16.56 0.30 -3.14
CA ALA A 21 16.26 1.74 -3.28
C ALA A 21 14.76 2.03 -3.11
N ARG A 22 13.88 1.24 -3.75
CA ARG A 22 12.43 1.39 -3.64
C ARG A 22 11.91 1.16 -2.22
N THR A 23 12.39 0.13 -1.54
CA THR A 23 11.96 -0.18 -0.16
C THR A 23 12.44 0.86 0.86
N GLY A 24 13.53 1.56 0.58
CA GLY A 24 14.03 2.65 1.41
C GLY A 24 13.41 4.02 1.14
N SER A 25 12.54 4.13 0.12
CA SER A 25 11.89 5.38 -0.28
C SER A 25 10.46 5.11 -0.73
N LEU A 26 9.61 4.63 0.20
CA LEU A 26 8.19 4.41 -0.04
C LEU A 26 7.40 5.65 0.37
N HIS A 27 6.74 6.29 -0.58
CA HIS A 27 5.81 7.37 -0.29
C HIS A 27 4.38 6.85 -0.35
N TRP A 28 3.64 7.00 0.75
CA TRP A 28 2.23 6.58 0.75
C TRP A 28 1.28 7.77 0.57
N MET A 29 0.23 7.53 -0.22
CA MET A 29 -0.89 8.44 -0.30
C MET A 29 -1.84 8.20 0.88
N THR A 30 -2.19 9.28 1.58
CA THR A 30 -3.16 9.27 2.68
C THR A 30 -4.58 9.30 2.13
N PHE A 31 -5.18 8.13 1.90
CA PHE A 31 -6.59 8.02 1.52
C PHE A 31 -7.43 7.64 2.74
N GLY A 32 -7.56 8.61 3.65
CA GLY A 32 -8.29 8.47 4.91
C GLY A 32 -9.79 8.69 4.71
N LEU A 33 -10.61 7.68 5.03
CA LEU A 33 -12.05 7.72 4.83
C LEU A 33 -12.84 7.70 6.14
N ALA A 34 -12.29 7.12 7.21
CA ALA A 34 -12.95 6.95 8.50
C ALA A 34 -11.93 6.79 9.64
N CYS A 35 -12.32 6.08 10.72
CA CYS A 35 -11.51 5.92 11.94
C CYS A 35 -10.12 5.31 11.70
N CYS A 36 -9.93 4.44 10.71
CA CYS A 36 -8.62 3.91 10.34
C CYS A 36 -7.62 5.01 9.93
N ALA A 37 -8.10 6.14 9.43
CA ALA A 37 -7.26 7.29 9.10
C ALA A 37 -6.53 7.87 10.33
N VAL A 38 -7.15 7.83 11.50
CA VAL A 38 -6.56 8.30 12.75
C VAL A 38 -5.37 7.42 13.15
N GLU A 39 -5.52 6.11 13.06
CA GLU A 39 -4.41 5.18 13.31
C GLU A 39 -3.32 5.29 12.23
N MET A 40 -3.68 5.57 10.98
CA MET A 40 -2.72 5.86 9.91
C MET A 40 -1.91 7.13 10.21
N MET A 41 -2.54 8.20 10.75
CA MET A 41 -1.82 9.39 11.21
C MET A 41 -0.91 9.05 12.40
N HIS A 42 -1.38 8.21 13.33
CA HIS A 42 -0.62 7.80 14.51
C HIS A 42 0.71 7.10 14.15
N VAL A 43 0.73 6.30 13.08
CA VAL A 43 1.98 5.68 12.57
C VAL A 43 3.03 6.72 12.17
N GLY A 44 2.59 7.87 11.66
CA GLY A 44 3.47 9.00 11.29
C GLY A 44 3.93 9.87 12.46
N THR A 45 3.38 9.67 13.67
CA THR A 45 3.76 10.47 14.85
C THR A 45 5.07 9.98 15.48
N PRO A 46 5.71 10.76 16.37
CA PRO A 46 7.03 10.47 16.94
C PRO A 46 7.15 9.10 17.64
N ARG A 47 6.05 8.54 18.15
CA ARG A 47 6.08 7.24 18.83
C ARG A 47 6.52 6.10 17.92
N TYR A 48 6.03 6.09 16.67
CA TYR A 48 6.32 5.01 15.70
C TYR A 48 7.33 5.46 14.65
N ASP A 49 7.29 6.74 14.31
CA ASP A 49 8.23 7.39 13.39
C ASP A 49 8.54 6.53 12.16
N VAL A 50 7.49 6.26 11.38
CA VAL A 50 7.58 5.38 10.22
C VAL A 50 8.54 5.91 9.15
N GLU A 51 8.89 7.20 9.19
CA GLU A 51 9.86 7.80 8.27
C GLU A 51 11.25 7.16 8.40
N ARG A 52 11.64 6.72 9.60
CA ARG A 52 12.88 5.97 9.81
C ARG A 52 12.94 4.63 9.05
N PHE A 53 11.79 4.08 8.65
CA PHE A 53 11.70 2.89 7.81
C PHE A 53 11.67 3.22 6.31
N GLY A 54 11.91 4.48 5.94
CA GLY A 54 11.90 4.93 4.57
C GLY A 54 10.52 5.13 3.97
N ALA A 55 9.51 5.37 4.81
CA ALA A 55 8.15 5.58 4.35
C ALA A 55 7.62 6.94 4.85
N ALA A 56 7.15 7.80 3.94
CA ALA A 56 6.67 9.14 4.24
C ALA A 56 5.32 9.44 3.58
N PRO A 57 4.43 10.22 4.24
CA PRO A 57 3.13 10.57 3.68
C PRO A 57 3.25 11.59 2.53
N ARG A 58 2.41 11.44 1.52
CA ARG A 58 2.26 12.38 0.41
C ARG A 58 0.77 12.67 0.15
N ALA A 59 0.45 13.91 -0.10
CA ALA A 59 -0.92 14.33 -0.36
C ALA A 59 -1.38 14.06 -1.80
N SER A 60 -0.43 14.02 -2.75
CA SER A 60 -0.73 13.83 -4.16
C SER A 60 -0.52 12.38 -4.61
N PRO A 61 -1.46 11.77 -5.34
CA PRO A 61 -1.27 10.44 -5.90
C PRO A 61 -0.09 10.35 -6.88
N ARG A 62 0.24 11.45 -7.55
CA ARG A 62 1.37 11.50 -8.50
C ARG A 62 2.75 11.40 -7.83
N HIS A 63 2.83 11.66 -6.52
CA HIS A 63 4.06 11.59 -5.72
C HIS A 63 4.06 10.41 -4.76
N ALA A 64 3.10 9.49 -4.88
CA ALA A 64 2.97 8.35 -4.00
C ALA A 64 3.16 7.04 -4.75
N ASP A 65 3.84 6.09 -4.10
CA ASP A 65 4.09 4.75 -4.60
C ASP A 65 3.10 3.74 -4.00
N VAL A 66 2.57 4.05 -2.82
CA VAL A 66 1.65 3.20 -2.06
C VAL A 66 0.36 3.94 -1.78
N LEU A 67 -0.77 3.33 -2.06
CA LEU A 67 -2.09 3.83 -1.67
C LEU A 67 -2.57 3.08 -0.43
N ILE A 68 -2.80 3.80 0.67
CA ILE A 68 -3.40 3.22 1.88
C ILE A 68 -4.87 3.61 1.93
N VAL A 69 -5.74 2.61 1.74
CA VAL A 69 -7.18 2.80 1.86
C VAL A 69 -7.57 2.58 3.32
N ALA A 70 -7.78 3.67 4.06
CA ALA A 70 -7.97 3.65 5.50
C ALA A 70 -9.40 4.06 5.89
N GLY A 71 -10.32 3.11 5.89
CA GLY A 71 -11.71 3.30 6.32
C GLY A 71 -12.76 2.74 5.39
N THR A 72 -14.01 3.14 5.64
CA THR A 72 -15.19 2.64 4.91
C THR A 72 -15.25 3.26 3.51
N LEU A 73 -15.23 2.41 2.50
CA LEU A 73 -15.39 2.85 1.11
C LEU A 73 -16.87 2.85 0.74
N THR A 74 -17.41 4.03 0.44
CA THR A 74 -18.78 4.17 -0.04
C THR A 74 -18.86 4.10 -1.57
N ASN A 75 -20.05 3.77 -2.11
CA ASN A 75 -20.27 3.73 -3.55
C ASN A 75 -19.95 5.07 -4.23
N LYS A 76 -20.28 6.19 -3.57
CA LYS A 76 -19.96 7.54 -4.09
C LYS A 76 -18.45 7.81 -4.12
N MET A 77 -17.70 7.24 -3.19
CA MET A 77 -16.24 7.45 -3.09
C MET A 77 -15.46 6.47 -3.96
N ALA A 78 -16.06 5.38 -4.42
CA ALA A 78 -15.41 4.36 -5.24
C ALA A 78 -14.78 4.92 -6.53
N ALA A 79 -15.48 5.83 -7.21
CA ALA A 79 -14.96 6.49 -8.40
C ALA A 79 -13.73 7.36 -8.11
N ALA A 80 -13.72 8.07 -6.97
CA ALA A 80 -12.58 8.87 -6.53
C ALA A 80 -11.37 7.99 -6.19
N LEU A 81 -11.59 6.85 -5.51
CA LEU A 81 -10.55 5.87 -5.21
C LEU A 81 -9.92 5.33 -6.50
N ARG A 82 -10.73 4.93 -7.47
CA ARG A 82 -10.24 4.46 -8.77
C ARG A 82 -9.42 5.53 -9.49
N LYS A 83 -9.91 6.76 -9.51
CA LYS A 83 -9.21 7.90 -10.13
C LYS A 83 -7.87 8.19 -9.43
N ALA A 84 -7.82 8.14 -8.11
CA ALA A 84 -6.59 8.32 -7.36
C ALA A 84 -5.56 7.22 -7.69
N TYR A 85 -6.00 5.96 -7.76
CA TYR A 85 -5.16 4.84 -8.14
C TYR A 85 -4.61 4.98 -9.57
N ASP A 86 -5.44 5.37 -10.53
CA ASP A 86 -5.02 5.53 -11.93
C ASP A 86 -4.04 6.70 -12.13
N GLN A 87 -4.05 7.68 -11.23
CA GLN A 87 -3.10 8.81 -11.25
C GLN A 87 -1.75 8.50 -10.62
N MET A 88 -1.60 7.37 -9.93
CA MET A 88 -0.32 6.95 -9.36
C MET A 88 0.62 6.42 -10.45
N PRO A 89 1.92 6.79 -10.40
CA PRO A 89 2.91 6.22 -11.30
C PRO A 89 3.15 4.73 -11.02
N GLU A 90 3.58 3.99 -12.02
CA GLU A 90 4.04 2.61 -11.83
C GLU A 90 5.51 2.57 -11.43
N PRO A 91 5.92 1.65 -10.55
CA PRO A 91 5.13 0.62 -9.86
C PRO A 91 4.32 1.20 -8.70
N ARG A 92 3.07 0.76 -8.55
CA ARG A 92 2.14 1.21 -7.53
C ARG A 92 1.63 0.04 -6.72
N TYR A 93 1.45 0.26 -5.42
CA TYR A 93 1.03 -0.75 -4.46
C TYR A 93 -0.17 -0.27 -3.66
N VAL A 94 -0.97 -1.20 -3.16
CA VAL A 94 -2.18 -0.88 -2.40
C VAL A 94 -2.20 -1.65 -1.08
N ILE A 95 -2.39 -0.94 0.02
CA ILE A 95 -2.67 -1.50 1.34
C ILE A 95 -4.13 -1.23 1.69
N SER A 96 -4.89 -2.27 1.92
CA SER A 96 -6.24 -2.20 2.47
C SER A 96 -6.18 -2.25 3.99
N MET A 97 -6.52 -1.15 4.65
CA MET A 97 -6.43 -1.01 6.10
C MET A 97 -7.80 -1.07 6.76
N GLY A 98 -7.97 -2.06 7.62
CA GLY A 98 -9.14 -2.24 8.44
C GLY A 98 -10.26 -3.04 7.79
N SER A 99 -11.16 -3.56 8.61
CA SER A 99 -12.24 -4.46 8.18
C SER A 99 -13.17 -3.82 7.15
N CYS A 100 -13.41 -2.51 7.24
CA CYS A 100 -14.27 -1.81 6.29
C CYS A 100 -13.69 -1.79 4.88
N ALA A 101 -12.39 -1.48 4.73
CA ALA A 101 -11.72 -1.50 3.44
C ALA A 101 -11.53 -2.93 2.92
N ASN A 102 -11.29 -3.90 3.81
CA ASN A 102 -11.06 -5.29 3.45
C ASN A 102 -12.30 -6.00 2.90
N GLY A 103 -13.48 -5.73 3.49
CA GLY A 103 -14.68 -6.47 3.11
C GLY A 103 -16.01 -5.81 3.51
N GLY A 104 -16.00 -4.50 3.81
CA GLY A 104 -17.16 -3.76 4.28
C GLY A 104 -17.32 -3.75 5.81
N GLY A 105 -16.67 -4.68 6.53
CA GLY A 105 -16.62 -4.73 7.99
C GLY A 105 -17.99 -4.67 8.66
N TYR A 106 -18.13 -3.78 9.63
CA TYR A 106 -19.38 -3.57 10.37
C TYR A 106 -20.54 -3.12 9.45
N TYR A 107 -20.23 -2.47 8.32
CA TYR A 107 -21.20 -1.94 7.35
C TYR A 107 -21.38 -2.82 6.12
N HIS A 108 -21.02 -4.09 6.19
CA HIS A 108 -21.05 -5.03 5.07
C HIS A 108 -22.40 -5.10 4.36
N TYR A 109 -23.50 -5.05 5.12
CA TYR A 109 -24.86 -5.11 4.56
C TYR A 109 -25.50 -3.76 4.27
N SER A 110 -24.73 -2.66 4.41
CA SER A 110 -25.24 -1.33 4.06
C SER A 110 -25.39 -1.18 2.54
N TYR A 111 -26.46 -0.53 2.12
CA TYR A 111 -26.72 -0.24 0.71
C TYR A 111 -25.71 0.75 0.08
N SER A 112 -25.02 1.53 0.90
CA SER A 112 -24.13 2.60 0.44
C SER A 112 -22.64 2.21 0.44
N VAL A 113 -22.27 1.04 0.96
CA VAL A 113 -20.88 0.63 1.19
C VAL A 113 -20.44 -0.42 0.17
N VAL A 114 -19.24 -0.22 -0.36
CA VAL A 114 -18.55 -1.22 -1.20
C VAL A 114 -17.97 -2.31 -0.29
N ARG A 115 -18.28 -3.56 -0.59
CA ARG A 115 -17.85 -4.74 0.17
C ARG A 115 -16.44 -5.17 -0.18
N GLY A 116 -15.47 -4.34 0.18
CA GLY A 116 -14.06 -4.52 -0.11
C GLY A 116 -13.55 -3.61 -1.22
N CYS A 117 -12.41 -2.95 -0.98
CA CYS A 117 -11.79 -2.07 -1.98
C CYS A 117 -11.13 -2.88 -3.13
N ASP A 118 -10.90 -4.17 -2.93
CA ASP A 118 -10.40 -5.11 -3.94
C ASP A 118 -11.34 -5.29 -5.15
N ARG A 119 -12.60 -4.94 -4.99
CA ARG A 119 -13.55 -4.88 -6.11
C ARG A 119 -13.31 -3.72 -7.08
N ILE A 120 -12.59 -2.70 -6.64
CA ILE A 120 -12.34 -1.48 -7.41
C ILE A 120 -10.89 -1.43 -7.90
N ILE A 121 -9.93 -1.78 -7.02
CA ILE A 121 -8.49 -1.72 -7.28
C ILE A 121 -7.82 -2.99 -6.76
N PRO A 122 -6.72 -3.44 -7.37
CA PRO A 122 -5.97 -4.59 -6.86
C PRO A 122 -5.32 -4.24 -5.51
N VAL A 123 -5.36 -5.18 -4.56
CA VAL A 123 -4.80 -5.01 -3.21
C VAL A 123 -3.60 -5.94 -3.04
N ASP A 124 -2.50 -5.39 -2.52
CA ASP A 124 -1.26 -6.12 -2.27
C ASP A 124 -1.17 -6.67 -0.85
N VAL A 125 -1.62 -5.90 0.13
CA VAL A 125 -1.56 -6.25 1.55
C VAL A 125 -2.87 -5.87 2.23
N TYR A 126 -3.40 -6.79 3.05
CA TYR A 126 -4.56 -6.57 3.90
C TYR A 126 -4.12 -6.44 5.35
N VAL A 127 -4.55 -5.38 6.03
CA VAL A 127 -4.32 -5.16 7.45
C VAL A 127 -5.64 -5.31 8.18
N PRO A 128 -5.84 -6.37 8.99
CA PRO A 128 -7.10 -6.60 9.70
C PRO A 128 -7.20 -5.73 10.97
N GLY A 129 -8.40 -5.41 11.38
CA GLY A 129 -8.72 -4.67 12.60
C GLY A 129 -9.86 -3.68 12.39
N CYS A 130 -10.40 -3.13 13.48
CA CYS A 130 -11.50 -2.15 13.41
C CYS A 130 -11.42 -1.12 14.57
N PRO A 131 -10.53 -0.12 14.45
CA PRO A 131 -9.40 0.00 13.54
C PRO A 131 -8.24 -0.95 13.90
N PRO A 132 -7.35 -1.28 12.97
CA PRO A 132 -6.08 -1.91 13.32
C PRO A 132 -5.21 -0.92 14.10
N THR A 133 -4.38 -1.42 14.99
CA THR A 133 -3.41 -0.60 15.72
C THR A 133 -2.35 -0.03 14.79
N ALA A 134 -1.67 1.02 15.22
CA ALA A 134 -0.56 1.61 14.48
C ALA A 134 0.55 0.58 14.19
N GLU A 135 0.83 -0.33 15.15
CA GLU A 135 1.77 -1.44 14.95
C GLU A 135 1.31 -2.42 13.86
N GLY A 136 0.00 -2.67 13.78
CA GLY A 136 -0.58 -3.52 12.73
C GLY A 136 -0.37 -2.93 11.34
N LEU A 137 -0.54 -1.62 11.18
CA LEU A 137 -0.26 -0.93 9.92
C LEU A 137 1.24 -0.92 9.61
N LEU A 138 2.08 -0.63 10.61
CA LEU A 138 3.54 -0.68 10.46
C LEU A 138 4.00 -2.08 10.01
N TYR A 139 3.45 -3.13 10.60
CA TYR A 139 3.71 -4.50 10.16
C TYR A 139 3.28 -4.73 8.71
N GLY A 140 2.11 -4.21 8.31
CA GLY A 140 1.63 -4.25 6.93
C GLY A 140 2.59 -3.58 5.94
N LEU A 141 3.15 -2.42 6.28
CA LEU A 141 4.19 -1.74 5.50
C LEU A 141 5.47 -2.57 5.39
N LEU A 142 5.91 -3.19 6.48
CA LEU A 142 7.08 -4.07 6.46
C LEU A 142 6.84 -5.33 5.61
N GLN A 143 5.62 -5.86 5.59
CA GLN A 143 5.25 -6.96 4.69
C GLN A 143 5.26 -6.53 3.22
N LEU A 144 4.78 -5.32 2.92
CA LEU A 144 4.86 -4.76 1.58
C LEU A 144 6.32 -4.61 1.12
N GLN A 145 7.20 -4.09 1.98
CA GLN A 145 8.64 -4.01 1.69
C GLN A 145 9.25 -5.38 1.39
N LYS A 146 8.87 -6.42 2.15
CA LYS A 146 9.31 -7.80 1.89
C LYS A 146 8.78 -8.31 0.54
N LYS A 147 7.54 -7.98 0.18
CA LYS A 147 6.96 -8.32 -1.12
C LYS A 147 7.77 -7.68 -2.25
N ILE A 148 8.02 -6.37 -2.18
CA ILE A 148 8.79 -5.62 -3.19
C ILE A 148 10.20 -6.21 -3.37
N ARG A 149 10.88 -6.60 -2.29
CA ARG A 149 12.22 -7.21 -2.36
C ARG A 149 12.23 -8.56 -3.07
N ARG A 150 11.10 -9.28 -3.09
CA ARG A 150 10.97 -10.59 -3.75
C ARG A 150 10.52 -10.47 -5.20
N GLU A 151 9.90 -9.37 -5.58
CA GLU A 151 9.42 -9.14 -6.95
C GLU A 151 10.57 -8.82 -7.90
N GLY A 152 10.58 -9.47 -9.07
CA GLY A 152 11.48 -9.11 -10.16
C GLY A 152 10.91 -7.93 -10.95
N ASN A 153 11.64 -6.82 -10.99
CA ASN A 153 11.17 -5.59 -11.65
C ASN A 153 11.46 -5.53 -13.15
N ILE A 154 12.37 -6.35 -13.62
CA ILE A 154 12.69 -6.41 -15.05
C ILE A 154 11.73 -7.43 -15.67
N LYS A 155 10.69 -6.93 -16.32
CA LYS A 155 9.81 -7.77 -17.16
C LYS A 155 10.69 -8.39 -18.27
N ARG A 156 10.53 -9.69 -18.47
CA ARG A 156 11.16 -10.41 -19.58
C ARG A 156 10.51 -10.05 -20.90
#